data_02b8985fe479586f7c766e2cbf4ea6d0
#
_entry.id   02b8985fe479586f7c766e2cbf4ea6d0
#
_cell.length_a   1.000
_cell.length_b   1.000
_cell.length_c   1.000
_cell.angle_alpha   90.00
_cell.angle_beta   90.00
_cell.angle_gamma   90.00
#
_symmetry.space_group_name_H-M   'P 1'
#
loop_
_entity.id
_entity.type
_entity.pdbx_description
1 polymer ?
#
loop_
_entity_poly.entity_id
_entity_poly.type
_entity_poly.pdbx_seq_one_letter_code
_entity_poly.pdbx_strand_id
1 'polypeptide(L)'
;MDNTFKISSSPHVRDKRSTQSIMLDVIIALLPATVFGIINFELNAMILILTCVVSCVLFEWLYQKMMNRKVTISDLSAVVTGLLLALNLSPDVPVWMAILGSAFAIIIVKQLFGGLGFNFMNPALGARCFLLISFAGRMTSFSYDGVTTATPLAVLKNTGDLANVNVLNMFLGNIPGTIGETSVVCLLVGAAYLLIRRVIKPVIPFTYICLLYTSP
;
A
#
# COMPACT_ATOMS: atom_id res chain seq x y z
N MET A 1 -10.23 3.77 53.31
CA MET A 1 -9.89 2.81 52.23
C MET A 1 -11.06 2.79 51.26
N ASP A 2 -11.01 3.63 50.27
CA ASP A 2 -12.07 3.70 49.26
C ASP A 2 -11.94 2.54 48.29
N ASN A 3 -12.74 1.50 48.51
CA ASN A 3 -12.91 0.39 47.58
C ASN A 3 -13.79 0.86 46.42
N THR A 4 -13.24 1.65 45.51
CA THR A 4 -13.92 1.99 44.28
C THR A 4 -13.78 0.81 43.31
N PHE A 5 -14.91 0.09 43.11
CA PHE A 5 -14.98 -0.93 42.04
C PHE A 5 -14.78 -0.27 40.67
N LYS A 6 -13.71 -0.62 40.00
CA LYS A 6 -13.50 -0.18 38.61
C LYS A 6 -14.41 -0.98 37.67
N ILE A 7 -15.52 -0.38 37.31
CA ILE A 7 -16.42 -0.94 36.27
C ILE A 7 -15.84 -0.56 34.92
N SER A 8 -15.41 -1.55 34.12
CA SER A 8 -14.98 -1.35 32.75
C SER A 8 -16.13 -1.70 31.81
N SER A 9 -16.30 -0.90 30.74
CA SER A 9 -17.27 -1.22 29.69
C SER A 9 -16.85 -2.50 28.94
N SER A 10 -17.83 -3.30 28.50
CA SER A 10 -17.61 -4.47 27.65
C SER A 10 -16.95 -4.05 26.32
N PRO A 11 -16.02 -4.85 25.76
CA PRO A 11 -15.59 -6.16 26.19
C PRO A 11 -14.51 -6.13 27.28
N HIS A 12 -14.60 -7.02 28.27
CA HIS A 12 -13.65 -7.10 29.39
C HIS A 12 -12.31 -7.74 28.99
N VAL A 13 -12.29 -8.53 27.91
CA VAL A 13 -11.08 -9.14 27.36
C VAL A 13 -10.57 -8.25 26.22
N ARG A 14 -9.41 -7.65 26.43
CA ARG A 14 -8.73 -6.82 25.41
C ARG A 14 -7.49 -7.54 24.90
N ASP A 15 -7.27 -7.50 23.59
CA ASP A 15 -6.00 -7.92 23.00
C ASP A 15 -4.87 -7.00 23.52
N LYS A 16 -3.73 -7.60 23.84
CA LYS A 16 -2.53 -6.86 24.30
C LYS A 16 -1.81 -6.14 23.16
N ARG A 17 -2.21 -6.35 21.91
CA ARG A 17 -1.58 -5.73 20.74
C ARG A 17 -1.98 -4.28 20.62
N SER A 18 -0.99 -3.40 20.54
CA SER A 18 -1.22 -2.00 20.22
C SER A 18 -1.37 -1.80 18.71
N THR A 19 -2.08 -0.75 18.29
CA THR A 19 -2.20 -0.34 16.89
C THR A 19 -0.82 -0.16 16.24
N GLN A 20 0.12 0.43 16.98
CA GLN A 20 1.49 0.62 16.53
C GLN A 20 2.19 -0.70 16.20
N SER A 21 2.03 -1.73 17.04
CA SER A 21 2.61 -3.06 16.81
C SER A 21 2.05 -3.70 15.52
N ILE A 22 0.75 -3.57 15.30
CA ILE A 22 0.11 -4.09 14.08
C ILE A 22 0.63 -3.35 12.83
N MET A 23 0.73 -2.03 12.87
CA MET A 23 1.24 -1.23 11.76
C MET A 23 2.71 -1.54 11.47
N LEU A 24 3.51 -1.77 12.51
CA LEU A 24 4.91 -2.18 12.37
C LEU A 24 5.02 -3.56 11.71
N ASP A 25 4.19 -4.53 12.10
CA ASP A 25 4.14 -5.85 11.45
C ASP A 25 3.80 -5.72 9.95
N VAL A 26 2.90 -4.80 9.58
CA VAL A 26 2.58 -4.52 8.17
C VAL A 26 3.78 -3.93 7.42
N ILE A 27 4.50 -2.98 8.02
CA ILE A 27 5.71 -2.40 7.42
C ILE A 27 6.75 -3.51 7.18
N ILE A 28 7.00 -4.38 8.16
CA ILE A 28 7.93 -5.49 8.03
C ILE A 28 7.51 -6.44 6.89
N ALA A 29 6.21 -6.73 6.78
CA ALA A 29 5.69 -7.57 5.71
C ALA A 29 5.87 -6.97 4.31
N LEU A 30 5.88 -5.64 4.18
CA LEU A 30 6.06 -4.94 2.92
C LEU A 30 7.55 -4.73 2.56
N LEU A 31 8.48 -4.90 3.51
CA LEU A 31 9.92 -4.70 3.26
C LEU A 31 10.46 -5.55 2.11
N PRO A 32 10.16 -6.86 1.98
CA PRO A 32 10.67 -7.66 0.86
C PRO A 32 10.28 -7.10 -0.49
N ALA A 33 9.01 -6.71 -0.66
CA ALA A 33 8.51 -6.11 -1.90
C ALA A 33 9.14 -4.72 -2.15
N THR A 34 9.33 -3.93 -1.10
CA THR A 34 9.97 -2.61 -1.18
C THR A 34 11.43 -2.70 -1.62
N VAL A 35 12.19 -3.60 -1.01
CA VAL A 35 13.61 -3.81 -1.35
C VAL A 35 13.75 -4.33 -2.78
N PHE A 36 12.92 -5.29 -3.17
CA PHE A 36 12.92 -5.81 -4.53
C PHE A 36 12.54 -4.74 -5.55
N GLY A 37 11.54 -3.91 -5.28
CA GLY A 37 11.16 -2.78 -6.12
C GLY A 37 12.28 -1.75 -6.31
N ILE A 38 13.04 -1.45 -5.24
CA ILE A 38 14.21 -0.57 -5.31
C ILE A 38 15.32 -1.19 -6.18
N ILE A 39 15.57 -2.49 -6.04
CA ILE A 39 16.59 -3.18 -6.85
C ILE A 39 16.20 -3.19 -8.34
N ASN A 40 14.92 -3.37 -8.63
CA ASN A 40 14.42 -3.53 -9.99
C ASN A 40 14.28 -2.19 -10.75
N PHE A 41 13.89 -1.11 -10.03
CA PHE A 41 13.62 0.22 -10.63
C PHE A 41 14.60 1.30 -10.17
N GLU A 42 15.67 0.90 -9.47
CA GLU A 42 16.79 1.75 -9.07
C GLU A 42 16.38 3.01 -8.27
N LEU A 43 17.07 4.15 -8.56
CA LEU A 43 16.92 5.42 -7.85
C LEU A 43 15.51 6.00 -7.93
N ASN A 44 14.81 5.82 -9.03
CA ASN A 44 13.46 6.38 -9.22
C ASN A 44 12.46 5.82 -8.21
N ALA A 45 12.47 4.49 -8.01
CA ALA A 45 11.61 3.84 -7.02
C ALA A 45 11.95 4.30 -5.60
N MET A 46 13.23 4.41 -5.27
CA MET A 46 13.67 4.87 -3.95
C MET A 46 13.19 6.30 -3.66
N ILE A 47 13.34 7.22 -4.62
CA ILE A 47 12.88 8.60 -4.49
C ILE A 47 11.37 8.66 -4.30
N LEU A 48 10.60 7.89 -5.09
CA LEU A 48 9.14 7.87 -4.97
C LEU A 48 8.67 7.31 -3.61
N ILE A 49 9.28 6.22 -3.14
CA ILE A 49 8.96 5.62 -1.84
C ILE A 49 9.23 6.64 -0.71
N LEU A 50 10.42 7.24 -0.69
CA LEU A 50 10.76 8.24 0.31
C LEU A 50 9.82 9.45 0.25
N THR A 51 9.53 9.94 -0.94
CA THR A 51 8.62 11.08 -1.13
C THR A 51 7.22 10.76 -0.62
N CYS A 52 6.64 9.61 -0.96
CA CYS A 52 5.32 9.22 -0.50
C CYS A 52 5.27 9.08 1.03
N VAL A 53 6.25 8.43 1.63
CA VAL A 53 6.29 8.24 3.10
C VAL A 53 6.44 9.58 3.81
N VAL A 54 7.41 10.40 3.40
CA VAL A 54 7.67 11.70 4.04
C VAL A 54 6.47 12.64 3.85
N SER A 55 5.91 12.74 2.64
CA SER A 55 4.75 13.59 2.38
C SER A 55 3.50 13.14 3.15
N CYS A 56 3.23 11.84 3.26
CA CYS A 56 2.11 11.33 4.06
C CYS A 56 2.26 11.71 5.54
N VAL A 57 3.44 11.54 6.12
CA VAL A 57 3.71 11.91 7.52
C VAL A 57 3.59 13.43 7.71
N LEU A 58 4.13 14.24 6.79
CA LEU A 58 4.03 15.70 6.84
C LEU A 58 2.59 16.19 6.74
N PHE A 59 1.78 15.66 5.81
CA PHE A 59 0.39 16.06 5.66
C PHE A 59 -0.45 15.65 6.88
N GLU A 60 -0.19 14.49 7.48
CA GLU A 60 -0.86 14.09 8.71
C GLU A 60 -0.53 15.02 9.87
N TRP A 61 0.74 15.33 10.05
CA TRP A 61 1.19 16.28 11.08
C TRP A 61 0.60 17.68 10.88
N LEU A 62 0.68 18.19 9.64
CA LEU A 62 0.19 19.52 9.30
C LEU A 62 -1.31 19.64 9.55
N TYR A 63 -2.09 18.65 9.10
CA TYR A 63 -3.53 18.63 9.31
C TYR A 63 -3.91 18.57 10.79
N GLN A 64 -3.28 17.68 11.55
CA GLN A 64 -3.56 17.53 12.98
C GLN A 64 -3.21 18.79 13.76
N LYS A 65 -2.09 19.44 13.41
CA LYS A 65 -1.68 20.72 14.01
C LYS A 65 -2.64 21.86 13.65
N MET A 66 -3.05 21.97 12.38
CA MET A 66 -4.02 22.98 11.92
C MET A 66 -5.38 22.84 12.61
N MET A 67 -5.84 21.63 12.81
CA MET A 67 -7.13 21.33 13.42
C MET A 67 -7.08 21.20 14.94
N ASN A 68 -5.95 21.52 15.58
CA ASN A 68 -5.73 21.39 17.03
C ASN A 68 -6.08 20.01 17.57
N ARG A 69 -5.85 18.95 16.77
CA ARG A 69 -6.06 17.55 17.17
C ARG A 69 -4.80 16.98 17.84
N LYS A 70 -4.96 15.90 18.59
CA LYS A 70 -3.81 15.16 19.12
C LYS A 70 -2.97 14.61 17.98
N VAL A 71 -1.65 14.81 18.06
CA VAL A 71 -0.71 14.27 17.06
C VAL A 71 -0.59 12.76 17.25
N THR A 72 -0.96 11.98 16.24
CA THR A 72 -0.99 10.50 16.27
C THR A 72 0.04 9.86 15.32
N ILE A 73 1.07 10.58 14.92
CA ILE A 73 2.12 10.10 13.99
C ILE A 73 2.81 8.82 14.50
N SER A 74 2.90 8.67 15.84
CA SER A 74 3.49 7.48 16.47
C SER A 74 2.77 6.17 16.15
N ASP A 75 1.53 6.22 15.63
CA ASP A 75 0.77 5.04 15.22
C ASP A 75 1.35 4.35 13.97
N LEU A 76 2.32 4.96 13.28
CA LEU A 76 2.92 4.49 12.03
C LEU A 76 1.94 4.32 10.85
N SER A 77 0.69 4.70 11.03
CA SER A 77 -0.35 4.51 10.00
C SER A 77 -0.15 5.39 8.76
N ALA A 78 0.46 6.59 8.92
CA ALA A 78 0.84 7.44 7.78
C ALA A 78 1.99 6.82 6.98
N VAL A 79 2.94 6.19 7.67
CA VAL A 79 4.05 5.47 7.03
C VAL A 79 3.53 4.31 6.20
N VAL A 80 2.63 3.49 6.77
CA VAL A 80 1.98 2.39 6.05
C VAL A 80 1.22 2.90 4.83
N THR A 81 0.45 3.98 4.97
CA THR A 81 -0.30 4.59 3.86
C THR A 81 0.64 5.06 2.75
N GLY A 82 1.72 5.77 3.10
CA GLY A 82 2.71 6.26 2.15
C GLY A 82 3.45 5.12 1.44
N LEU A 83 3.81 4.07 2.17
CA LEU A 83 4.48 2.89 1.61
C LEU A 83 3.55 2.13 0.66
N LEU A 84 2.30 1.86 1.06
CA LEU A 84 1.31 1.23 0.20
C LEU A 84 1.00 2.06 -1.05
N LEU A 85 0.92 3.39 -0.92
CA LEU A 85 0.73 4.27 -2.07
C LEU A 85 1.90 4.16 -3.04
N ALA A 86 3.15 4.29 -2.54
CA ALA A 86 4.35 4.21 -3.36
C ALA A 86 4.46 2.88 -4.13
N LEU A 87 4.19 1.75 -3.45
CA LEU A 87 4.20 0.43 -4.06
C LEU A 87 3.13 0.26 -5.15
N ASN A 88 2.08 1.05 -5.11
CA ASN A 88 1.01 1.05 -6.12
C ASN A 88 1.24 2.04 -7.28
N LEU A 89 2.32 2.84 -7.25
CA LEU A 89 2.68 3.76 -8.33
C LEU A 89 3.57 3.08 -9.36
N SER A 90 3.51 3.60 -10.61
CA SER A 90 4.51 3.30 -11.62
C SER A 90 5.83 4.01 -11.30
N PRO A 91 7.00 3.42 -11.62
CA PRO A 91 8.30 4.07 -11.42
C PRO A 91 8.49 5.36 -12.23
N ASP A 92 7.70 5.56 -13.31
CA ASP A 92 7.74 6.73 -14.19
C ASP A 92 6.92 7.93 -13.68
N VAL A 93 6.24 7.77 -12.55
CA VAL A 93 5.40 8.83 -11.99
C VAL A 93 6.28 9.96 -11.44
N PRO A 94 6.06 11.23 -11.86
CA PRO A 94 6.83 12.35 -11.34
C PRO A 94 6.52 12.61 -9.86
N VAL A 95 7.53 13.08 -9.14
CA VAL A 95 7.48 13.32 -7.68
C VAL A 95 6.30 14.19 -7.24
N TRP A 96 5.95 15.23 -8.02
CA TRP A 96 4.83 16.11 -7.68
C TRP A 96 3.47 15.38 -7.66
N MET A 97 3.27 14.37 -8.53
CA MET A 97 2.06 13.54 -8.51
C MET A 97 2.02 12.64 -7.27
N ALA A 98 3.16 12.10 -6.84
CA ALA A 98 3.27 11.34 -5.61
C ALA A 98 2.90 12.19 -4.39
N ILE A 99 3.35 13.45 -4.34
CA ILE A 99 2.97 14.41 -3.29
C ILE A 99 1.47 14.70 -3.32
N LEU A 100 0.89 14.95 -4.51
CA LEU A 100 -0.55 15.19 -4.67
C LEU A 100 -1.38 13.99 -4.21
N GLY A 101 -0.99 12.77 -4.61
CA GLY A 101 -1.62 11.54 -4.16
C GLY A 101 -1.54 11.34 -2.66
N SER A 102 -0.39 11.64 -2.06
CA SER A 102 -0.20 11.57 -0.60
C SER A 102 -1.08 12.58 0.15
N ALA A 103 -1.22 13.79 -0.39
CA ALA A 103 -2.13 14.81 0.17
C ALA A 103 -3.59 14.31 0.12
N PHE A 104 -4.02 13.78 -1.01
CA PHE A 104 -5.37 13.21 -1.16
C PHE A 104 -5.62 12.06 -0.19
N ALA A 105 -4.67 11.10 -0.11
CA ALA A 105 -4.76 9.94 0.77
C ALA A 105 -4.95 10.35 2.24
N ILE A 106 -4.11 11.27 2.71
CA ILE A 106 -4.07 11.63 4.13
C ILE A 106 -5.16 12.65 4.48
N ILE A 107 -5.29 13.72 3.73
CA ILE A 107 -6.22 14.80 4.09
C ILE A 107 -7.65 14.35 3.83
N ILE A 108 -7.96 13.94 2.59
CA ILE A 108 -9.33 13.69 2.16
C ILE A 108 -9.82 12.33 2.66
N VAL A 109 -9.09 11.25 2.40
CA VAL A 109 -9.59 9.90 2.69
C VAL A 109 -9.43 9.53 4.17
N LYS A 110 -8.33 9.98 4.83
CA LYS A 110 -8.04 9.57 6.21
C LYS A 110 -8.51 10.59 7.24
N GLN A 111 -8.05 11.83 7.16
CA GLN A 111 -8.20 12.81 8.25
C GLN A 111 -9.56 13.50 8.29
N LEU A 112 -10.19 13.77 7.15
CA LEU A 112 -11.53 14.36 7.11
C LEU A 112 -12.57 13.49 7.81
N PHE A 113 -12.48 12.17 7.71
CA PHE A 113 -13.42 11.24 8.31
C PHE A 113 -13.12 10.89 9.77
N GLY A 114 -12.05 11.44 10.35
CA GLY A 114 -11.75 11.25 11.78
C GLY A 114 -10.45 10.50 12.09
N GLY A 115 -9.69 10.07 11.07
CA GLY A 115 -8.41 9.38 11.23
C GLY A 115 -8.54 7.86 11.18
N LEU A 116 -7.56 7.18 11.77
CA LEU A 116 -7.48 5.72 11.72
C LEU A 116 -8.74 5.03 12.28
N GLY A 117 -9.29 4.10 11.52
CA GLY A 117 -10.50 3.33 11.90
C GLY A 117 -11.83 3.94 11.46
N PHE A 118 -11.87 5.20 11.05
CA PHE A 118 -13.07 5.88 10.56
C PHE A 118 -13.07 6.05 9.03
N ASN A 119 -12.09 5.53 8.35
CA ASN A 119 -11.97 5.64 6.89
C ASN A 119 -13.05 4.80 6.20
N PHE A 120 -13.75 5.39 5.23
CA PHE A 120 -14.73 4.66 4.41
C PHE A 120 -14.08 3.78 3.33
N MET A 121 -12.81 4.05 2.99
CA MET A 121 -12.00 3.25 2.06
C MET A 121 -10.54 3.26 2.47
N ASN A 122 -9.73 2.38 1.85
CA ASN A 122 -8.29 2.38 2.06
C ASN A 122 -7.67 3.66 1.48
N PRO A 123 -6.95 4.49 2.27
CA PRO A 123 -6.40 5.76 1.82
C PRO A 123 -5.43 5.65 0.64
N ALA A 124 -4.57 4.63 0.63
CA ALA A 124 -3.62 4.42 -0.46
C ALA A 124 -4.32 4.05 -1.78
N LEU A 125 -5.33 3.16 -1.73
CA LEU A 125 -6.11 2.78 -2.90
C LEU A 125 -7.00 3.92 -3.40
N GLY A 126 -7.59 4.71 -2.49
CA GLY A 126 -8.35 5.90 -2.85
C GLY A 126 -7.49 6.93 -3.59
N ALA A 127 -6.27 7.16 -3.12
CA ALA A 127 -5.32 8.03 -3.82
C ALA A 127 -4.88 7.47 -5.18
N ARG A 128 -4.66 6.15 -5.28
CA ARG A 128 -4.36 5.50 -6.58
C ARG A 128 -5.50 5.71 -7.57
N CYS A 129 -6.75 5.51 -7.16
CA CYS A 129 -7.92 5.76 -8.01
C CYS A 129 -8.01 7.23 -8.45
N PHE A 130 -7.80 8.16 -7.53
CA PHE A 130 -7.78 9.59 -7.84
C PHE A 130 -6.70 9.93 -8.88
N LEU A 131 -5.47 9.45 -8.69
CA LEU A 131 -4.38 9.67 -9.64
C LEU A 131 -4.62 9.01 -10.99
N LEU A 132 -5.22 7.80 -11.01
CA LEU A 132 -5.54 7.08 -12.24
C LEU A 132 -6.59 7.82 -13.07
N ILE A 133 -7.61 8.39 -12.43
CA ILE A 133 -8.65 9.15 -13.12
C ILE A 133 -8.09 10.49 -13.62
N SER A 134 -7.27 11.16 -12.81
CA SER A 134 -6.75 12.50 -13.15
C SER A 134 -5.59 12.46 -14.14
N PHE A 135 -4.75 11.43 -14.09
CA PHE A 135 -3.48 11.35 -14.84
C PHE A 135 -3.26 9.96 -15.45
N ALA A 136 -4.28 9.40 -16.11
CA ALA A 136 -4.27 8.03 -16.64
C ALA A 136 -3.01 7.70 -17.46
N GLY A 137 -2.60 8.58 -18.36
CA GLY A 137 -1.45 8.35 -19.25
C GLY A 137 -0.13 8.16 -18.52
N ARG A 138 0.08 8.84 -17.37
CA ARG A 138 1.29 8.69 -16.56
C ARG A 138 1.22 7.49 -15.61
N MET A 139 0.03 7.17 -15.14
CA MET A 139 -0.19 6.04 -14.24
C MET A 139 -0.14 4.68 -14.93
N THR A 140 -0.38 4.64 -16.23
CA THR A 140 -0.38 3.41 -17.05
C THR A 140 0.87 3.25 -17.92
N SER A 141 1.81 4.20 -17.87
CA SER A 141 3.11 4.05 -18.50
C SER A 141 4.05 3.27 -17.57
N PHE A 142 4.63 2.19 -18.10
CA PHE A 142 5.58 1.37 -17.36
C PHE A 142 6.86 1.27 -18.18
N SER A 143 7.97 1.79 -17.68
CA SER A 143 9.29 1.58 -18.25
C SER A 143 10.02 0.47 -17.52
N TYR A 144 10.61 -0.42 -18.28
CA TYR A 144 11.49 -1.47 -17.81
C TYR A 144 12.72 -1.49 -18.72
N ASP A 145 13.92 -1.45 -18.13
CA ASP A 145 15.20 -1.33 -18.86
C ASP A 145 15.25 -0.11 -19.82
N GLY A 146 14.65 1.02 -19.42
CA GLY A 146 14.66 2.26 -20.21
C GLY A 146 13.72 2.27 -21.42
N VAL A 147 12.93 1.21 -21.61
CA VAL A 147 11.95 1.11 -22.71
C VAL A 147 10.55 1.05 -22.13
N THR A 148 9.66 1.90 -22.63
CA THR A 148 8.22 1.82 -22.30
C THR A 148 7.62 0.61 -22.97
N THR A 149 7.23 -0.38 -22.18
CA THR A 149 6.64 -1.63 -22.67
C THR A 149 5.26 -1.85 -22.07
N ALA A 150 4.40 -2.57 -22.80
CA ALA A 150 3.11 -2.97 -22.29
C ALA A 150 3.29 -4.05 -21.22
N THR A 151 2.45 -4.02 -20.15
CA THR A 151 2.45 -5.08 -19.15
C THR A 151 2.08 -6.42 -19.78
N PRO A 152 2.56 -7.57 -19.27
CA PRO A 152 2.23 -8.90 -19.80
C PRO A 152 0.72 -9.14 -19.97
N LEU A 153 -0.08 -8.61 -19.02
CA LEU A 153 -1.54 -8.70 -19.09
C LEU A 153 -2.13 -7.85 -20.23
N ALA A 154 -1.57 -6.67 -20.52
CA ALA A 154 -1.99 -5.83 -21.63
C ALA A 154 -1.64 -6.47 -22.98
N VAL A 155 -0.48 -7.12 -23.08
CA VAL A 155 -0.09 -7.88 -24.26
C VAL A 155 -1.06 -9.04 -24.47
N LEU A 156 -1.34 -9.82 -23.45
CA LEU A 156 -2.29 -10.94 -23.53
C LEU A 156 -3.69 -10.49 -23.96
N LYS A 157 -4.18 -9.36 -23.43
CA LYS A 157 -5.50 -8.82 -23.79
C LYS A 157 -5.57 -8.36 -25.24
N ASN A 158 -4.47 -7.83 -25.79
CA ASN A 158 -4.44 -7.28 -27.15
C ASN A 158 -4.14 -8.35 -28.22
N THR A 159 -3.29 -9.33 -27.92
CA THR A 159 -2.85 -10.34 -28.88
C THR A 159 -3.55 -11.69 -28.72
N GLY A 160 -4.07 -11.98 -27.51
CA GLY A 160 -4.64 -13.30 -27.21
C GLY A 160 -3.60 -14.42 -27.13
N ASP A 161 -2.32 -14.11 -27.29
CA ASP A 161 -1.24 -15.08 -27.47
C ASP A 161 -0.42 -15.24 -26.18
N LEU A 162 -0.41 -16.44 -25.63
CA LEU A 162 0.36 -16.82 -24.42
C LEU A 162 1.82 -17.16 -24.73
N ALA A 163 2.18 -17.33 -26.03
CA ALA A 163 3.49 -17.83 -26.44
C ALA A 163 4.66 -16.91 -26.02
N ASN A 164 4.40 -15.61 -25.85
CA ASN A 164 5.41 -14.62 -25.46
C ASN A 164 5.42 -14.30 -23.97
N VAL A 165 4.58 -14.95 -23.14
CA VAL A 165 4.49 -14.69 -21.71
C VAL A 165 5.31 -15.73 -20.95
N ASN A 166 6.45 -15.31 -20.43
CA ASN A 166 7.29 -16.17 -19.61
C ASN A 166 6.78 -16.14 -18.16
N VAL A 167 6.06 -17.20 -17.75
CA VAL A 167 5.46 -17.34 -16.42
C VAL A 167 6.54 -17.29 -15.31
N LEU A 168 7.74 -17.76 -15.59
CA LEU A 168 8.83 -17.76 -14.62
C LEU A 168 9.33 -16.33 -14.37
N ASN A 169 9.43 -15.50 -15.40
CA ASN A 169 9.77 -14.08 -15.25
C ASN A 169 8.67 -13.31 -14.49
N MET A 170 7.40 -13.64 -14.72
CA MET A 170 6.28 -13.07 -13.96
C MET A 170 6.35 -13.46 -12.48
N PHE A 171 6.73 -14.70 -12.18
CA PHE A 171 6.85 -15.17 -10.79
C PHE A 171 8.03 -14.52 -10.07
N LEU A 172 9.17 -14.38 -10.74
CA LEU A 172 10.37 -13.76 -10.20
C LEU A 172 10.27 -12.23 -10.11
N GLY A 173 9.51 -11.60 -11.04
CA GLY A 173 9.29 -10.16 -11.03
C GLY A 173 10.07 -9.36 -12.06
N ASN A 174 10.67 -10.00 -13.06
CA ASN A 174 11.37 -9.34 -14.17
C ASN A 174 10.37 -8.92 -15.27
N ILE A 175 9.42 -8.07 -14.90
CA ILE A 175 8.33 -7.60 -15.77
C ILE A 175 8.08 -6.11 -15.54
N PRO A 176 7.60 -5.37 -16.57
CA PRO A 176 7.10 -4.02 -16.39
C PRO A 176 5.84 -4.03 -15.52
N GLY A 177 5.78 -3.17 -14.51
CA GLY A 177 4.65 -3.08 -13.60
C GLY A 177 4.83 -1.98 -12.57
N THR A 178 3.96 -1.95 -11.55
CA THR A 178 4.09 -1.05 -10.42
C THR A 178 5.25 -1.49 -9.51
N ILE A 179 5.77 -0.56 -8.71
CA ILE A 179 6.95 -0.81 -7.86
C ILE A 179 6.77 -2.05 -6.95
N GLY A 180 5.56 -2.28 -6.44
CA GLY A 180 5.29 -3.35 -5.47
C GLY A 180 4.67 -4.63 -6.05
N GLU A 181 4.19 -4.61 -7.30
CA GLU A 181 3.46 -5.73 -7.91
C GLU A 181 4.35 -6.67 -8.74
N THR A 182 5.63 -6.37 -8.86
CA THR A 182 6.53 -7.09 -9.79
C THR A 182 6.84 -8.50 -9.32
N SER A 183 7.20 -8.72 -8.05
CA SER A 183 7.61 -10.04 -7.55
C SER A 183 6.52 -10.73 -6.72
N VAL A 184 5.99 -11.83 -7.25
CA VAL A 184 5.04 -12.68 -6.52
C VAL A 184 5.68 -13.32 -5.30
N VAL A 185 6.97 -13.69 -5.37
CA VAL A 185 7.70 -14.30 -4.25
C VAL A 185 7.77 -13.37 -3.05
N CYS A 186 8.13 -12.10 -3.27
CA CYS A 186 8.22 -11.12 -2.18
C CYS A 186 6.86 -10.86 -1.52
N LEU A 187 5.79 -10.81 -2.33
CA LEU A 187 4.42 -10.66 -1.82
C LEU A 187 3.97 -11.88 -1.00
N LEU A 188 4.29 -13.10 -1.45
CA LEU A 188 3.98 -14.33 -0.72
C LEU A 188 4.73 -14.42 0.62
N VAL A 189 6.00 -14.00 0.66
CA VAL A 189 6.78 -13.93 1.91
C VAL A 189 6.13 -12.95 2.89
N GLY A 190 5.75 -11.76 2.43
CA GLY A 190 5.03 -10.78 3.25
C GLY A 190 3.68 -11.30 3.75
N ALA A 191 2.91 -11.94 2.88
CA ALA A 191 1.61 -12.54 3.23
C ALA A 191 1.78 -13.66 4.27
N ALA A 192 2.77 -14.55 4.09
CA ALA A 192 3.07 -15.61 5.05
C ALA A 192 3.43 -15.04 6.42
N TYR A 193 4.24 -13.98 6.47
CA TYR A 193 4.59 -13.29 7.71
C TYR A 193 3.33 -12.76 8.43
N LEU A 194 2.43 -12.06 7.73
CA LEU A 194 1.19 -11.52 8.31
C LEU A 194 0.24 -12.62 8.81
N LEU A 195 0.18 -13.76 8.12
CA LEU A 195 -0.62 -14.92 8.53
C LEU A 195 -0.04 -15.57 9.80
N ILE A 196 1.28 -15.77 9.86
CA ILE A 196 1.98 -16.35 11.02
C ILE A 196 1.79 -15.44 12.25
N ARG A 197 1.93 -14.12 12.04
CA ARG A 197 1.70 -13.12 13.09
C ARG A 197 0.22 -12.94 13.45
N ARG A 198 -0.69 -13.60 12.74
CA ARG A 198 -2.15 -13.48 12.92
C ARG A 198 -2.66 -12.03 12.84
N VAL A 199 -2.03 -11.22 12.02
CA VAL A 199 -2.48 -9.85 11.72
C VAL A 199 -3.71 -9.87 10.84
N ILE A 200 -3.73 -10.80 9.87
CA ILE A 200 -4.86 -11.05 8.97
C ILE A 200 -5.41 -12.48 9.14
N LYS A 201 -6.73 -12.61 8.95
CA LYS A 201 -7.37 -13.92 8.93
C LYS A 201 -7.23 -14.54 7.54
N PRO A 202 -6.82 -15.82 7.41
CA PRO A 202 -6.58 -16.44 6.10
C PRO A 202 -7.82 -16.50 5.21
N VAL A 203 -9.01 -16.52 5.81
CA VAL A 203 -10.29 -16.59 5.07
C VAL A 203 -10.42 -15.45 4.06
N ILE A 204 -10.03 -14.20 4.42
CA ILE A 204 -10.19 -13.03 3.56
C ILE A 204 -9.40 -13.15 2.25
N PRO A 205 -8.06 -13.33 2.27
CA PRO A 205 -7.28 -13.43 1.03
C PRO A 205 -7.67 -14.67 0.20
N PHE A 206 -7.96 -15.84 0.83
CA PHE A 206 -8.37 -17.02 0.08
C PHE A 206 -9.72 -16.83 -0.61
N THR A 207 -10.71 -16.24 0.06
CA THR A 207 -12.02 -15.96 -0.55
C THR A 207 -11.88 -14.98 -1.71
N TYR A 208 -11.04 -13.96 -1.57
CA TYR A 208 -10.80 -12.98 -2.63
C TYR A 208 -10.15 -13.61 -3.88
N ILE A 209 -9.13 -14.45 -3.70
CA ILE A 209 -8.47 -15.17 -4.80
C ILE A 209 -9.46 -16.14 -5.46
N CYS A 210 -10.26 -16.85 -4.69
CA CYS A 210 -11.28 -17.76 -5.22
C CYS A 210 -12.32 -17.01 -6.06
N LEU A 211 -12.80 -15.86 -5.61
CA LEU A 211 -13.73 -15.02 -6.37
C LEU A 211 -13.12 -14.48 -7.66
N LEU A 212 -11.86 -14.06 -7.64
CA LEU A 212 -11.15 -13.65 -8.85
C LEU A 212 -11.03 -14.77 -9.88
N TYR A 213 -10.76 -16.00 -9.43
CA TYR A 213 -10.64 -17.16 -10.32
C TYR A 213 -11.98 -17.55 -10.93
N THR A 214 -13.07 -17.39 -10.21
CA THR A 214 -14.43 -17.76 -10.67
C THR A 214 -15.15 -16.63 -11.41
N SER A 215 -14.59 -15.42 -11.42
CA SER A 215 -15.16 -14.29 -12.18
C SER A 215 -14.95 -14.52 -13.69
N PRO A 216 -15.99 -14.36 -14.52
CA PRO A 216 -15.91 -14.52 -15.97
C PRO A 216 -15.03 -13.45 -16.64
#